data_0f05aad473442456c43f664a8a5ff124
#
_entry.id   0f05aad473442456c43f664a8a5ff124
#
_cell.length_a   1.000
_cell.length_b   1.000
_cell.length_c   1.000
_cell.angle_alpha   90.00
_cell.angle_beta   90.00
_cell.angle_gamma   90.00
#
_symmetry.space_group_name_H-M   'P 1'
#
loop_
_entity.id
_entity.type
_entity.pdbx_description
1 polymer ?
#
loop_
_entity_poly.entity_id
_entity_poly.type
_entity_poly.pdbx_seq_one_letter_code
_entity_poly.pdbx_strand_id
1 'polypeptide(L)'
;MAKTALYNMEGAAIGEIELSDAIFASDVNVAAMHLVVRSYLAAQRQGTQSAKTRTEVRGGGRKIYRQKGTGNARHHGNLAPQFRHGGVVFAPRPRDYVIAVPKKVRRLAFKSALASNRASYRKEAANQ
;
A
#
# COMPACT_ATOMS: atom_id res chain seq x y z
N MET A 1 30.27 6.49 -20.62
CA MET A 1 29.23 7.49 -20.36
C MET A 1 27.96 7.15 -21.11
N ALA A 2 26.84 7.23 -20.45
CA ALA A 2 25.55 6.88 -21.01
C ALA A 2 25.05 8.02 -21.93
N LYS A 3 25.01 7.79 -23.25
CA LYS A 3 24.46 8.75 -24.22
C LYS A 3 23.02 8.43 -24.57
N THR A 4 22.20 9.45 -24.78
CA THR A 4 20.83 9.33 -25.27
C THR A 4 20.51 10.43 -26.28
N ALA A 5 19.61 10.16 -27.23
CA ALA A 5 19.18 11.14 -28.21
C ALA A 5 18.37 12.25 -27.53
N LEU A 6 18.58 13.46 -27.97
CA LEU A 6 17.84 14.65 -27.54
C LEU A 6 16.82 15.01 -28.64
N TYR A 7 15.55 15.13 -28.24
CA TYR A 7 14.45 15.48 -29.13
C TYR A 7 13.89 16.86 -28.80
N ASN A 8 13.40 17.58 -29.81
CA ASN A 8 12.63 18.81 -29.61
C ASN A 8 11.17 18.47 -29.23
N MET A 9 10.36 19.49 -28.98
CA MET A 9 8.93 19.34 -28.65
C MET A 9 8.10 18.79 -29.83
N GLU A 10 8.62 18.80 -31.03
CA GLU A 10 8.00 18.28 -32.26
C GLU A 10 8.41 16.83 -32.54
N GLY A 11 9.29 16.25 -31.70
CA GLY A 11 9.77 14.88 -31.84
C GLY A 11 10.95 14.70 -32.81
N ALA A 12 11.52 15.78 -33.36
CA ALA A 12 12.71 15.71 -34.21
C ALA A 12 13.98 15.58 -33.36
N ALA A 13 14.91 14.70 -33.76
CA ALA A 13 16.19 14.55 -33.09
C ALA A 13 17.08 15.78 -33.34
N ILE A 14 17.53 16.42 -32.26
CA ILE A 14 18.39 17.64 -32.30
C ILE A 14 19.87 17.26 -32.10
N GLY A 15 20.13 16.21 -31.31
CA GLY A 15 21.50 15.83 -30.96
C GLY A 15 21.56 14.70 -29.94
N GLU A 16 22.69 14.59 -29.24
CA GLU A 16 22.90 13.63 -28.15
C GLU A 16 23.27 14.36 -26.85
N ILE A 17 22.81 13.83 -25.71
CA ILE A 17 23.17 14.29 -24.39
C ILE A 17 23.90 13.18 -23.61
N GLU A 18 24.93 13.54 -22.88
CA GLU A 18 25.64 12.64 -21.99
C GLU A 18 25.01 12.64 -20.59
N LEU A 19 24.67 11.44 -20.10
CA LEU A 19 24.08 11.23 -18.79
C LEU A 19 25.09 10.64 -17.81
N SER A 20 24.98 10.99 -16.53
CA SER A 20 25.86 10.47 -15.47
C SER A 20 25.68 8.97 -15.29
N ASP A 21 26.74 8.20 -15.44
CA ASP A 21 26.74 6.73 -15.25
C ASP A 21 26.36 6.34 -13.82
N ALA A 22 26.69 7.14 -12.82
CA ALA A 22 26.36 6.90 -11.41
C ALA A 22 24.84 6.85 -11.11
N ILE A 23 24.03 7.36 -12.03
CA ILE A 23 22.56 7.38 -11.91
C ILE A 23 21.91 6.49 -12.98
N PHE A 24 22.25 6.70 -14.23
CA PHE A 24 21.56 6.12 -15.37
C PHE A 24 22.15 4.80 -15.87
N ALA A 25 23.33 4.39 -15.38
CA ALA A 25 23.94 3.09 -15.67
C ALA A 25 23.94 2.14 -14.45
N SER A 26 23.18 2.49 -13.38
CA SER A 26 23.05 1.63 -12.21
C SER A 26 22.24 0.38 -12.50
N ASP A 27 22.55 -0.72 -11.82
CA ASP A 27 21.79 -1.97 -11.90
C ASP A 27 20.33 -1.77 -11.45
N VAL A 28 19.40 -2.37 -12.21
CA VAL A 28 17.97 -2.25 -11.95
C VAL A 28 17.55 -3.23 -10.84
N ASN A 29 17.19 -2.70 -9.67
CA ASN A 29 16.70 -3.48 -8.54
C ASN A 29 15.17 -3.39 -8.44
N VAL A 30 14.47 -4.35 -9.08
CA VAL A 30 13.00 -4.42 -9.12
C VAL A 30 12.40 -4.59 -7.72
N ALA A 31 13.05 -5.35 -6.83
CA ALA A 31 12.55 -5.57 -5.48
C ALA A 31 12.53 -4.26 -4.67
N ALA A 32 13.57 -3.43 -4.78
CA ALA A 32 13.62 -2.13 -4.13
C ALA A 32 12.55 -1.18 -4.68
N MET A 33 12.34 -1.14 -6.01
CA MET A 33 11.28 -0.35 -6.64
C MET A 33 9.89 -0.78 -6.14
N HIS A 34 9.61 -2.08 -6.14
CA HIS A 34 8.34 -2.63 -5.65
C HIS A 34 8.08 -2.26 -4.18
N LEU A 35 9.10 -2.38 -3.31
CA LEU A 35 8.97 -2.00 -1.91
C LEU A 35 8.61 -0.52 -1.73
N VAL A 36 9.24 0.37 -2.50
CA VAL A 36 8.97 1.81 -2.45
C VAL A 36 7.57 2.12 -2.96
N VAL A 37 7.13 1.50 -4.06
CA VAL A 37 5.76 1.66 -4.58
C VAL A 37 4.73 1.18 -3.56
N ARG A 38 4.94 0.03 -2.92
CA ARG A 38 4.06 -0.46 -1.84
C ARG A 38 4.00 0.52 -0.66
N SER A 39 5.13 1.08 -0.26
CA SER A 39 5.19 2.09 0.81
C SER A 39 4.40 3.35 0.43
N TYR A 40 4.55 3.83 -0.80
CA TYR A 40 3.83 4.99 -1.31
C TYR A 40 2.31 4.76 -1.34
N LEU A 41 1.86 3.65 -1.91
CA LEU A 41 0.43 3.30 -1.97
C LEU A 41 -0.16 3.07 -0.58
N ALA A 42 0.60 2.47 0.33
CA ALA A 42 0.16 2.28 1.71
C ALA A 42 -0.01 3.61 2.46
N ALA A 43 0.89 4.57 2.23
CA ALA A 43 0.83 5.89 2.85
C ALA A 43 -0.37 6.75 2.37
N GLN A 44 -0.96 6.43 1.22
CA GLN A 44 -2.17 7.11 0.73
C GLN A 44 -3.45 6.66 1.45
N ARG A 45 -3.40 5.53 2.19
CA ARG A 45 -4.56 5.00 2.90
C ARG A 45 -4.82 5.79 4.17
N GLN A 46 -6.02 6.35 4.30
CA GLN A 46 -6.40 7.14 5.47
C GLN A 46 -6.53 6.32 6.76
N GLY A 47 -6.93 5.05 6.67
CA GLY A 47 -6.97 4.12 7.79
C GLY A 47 -8.03 4.41 8.86
N THR A 48 -9.08 5.16 8.56
CA THR A 48 -10.11 5.60 9.50
C THR A 48 -11.27 4.62 9.69
N GLN A 49 -11.24 3.48 8.98
CA GLN A 49 -12.28 2.45 9.10
C GLN A 49 -12.37 1.94 10.54
N SER A 50 -13.58 1.88 11.08
CA SER A 50 -13.85 1.41 12.43
C SER A 50 -15.19 0.68 12.49
N ALA A 51 -15.24 -0.42 13.24
CA ALA A 51 -16.48 -1.07 13.59
C ALA A 51 -16.53 -1.33 15.10
N LYS A 52 -17.73 -1.33 15.67
CA LYS A 52 -17.92 -1.46 17.11
C LYS A 52 -17.80 -2.91 17.56
N THR A 53 -16.96 -3.15 18.54
CA THR A 53 -16.90 -4.42 19.30
C THR A 53 -18.07 -4.54 20.26
N ARG A 54 -18.28 -5.73 20.84
CA ARG A 54 -19.37 -5.96 21.78
C ARG A 54 -19.37 -5.03 23.00
N THR A 55 -18.22 -4.47 23.36
CA THR A 55 -18.08 -3.53 24.48
C THR A 55 -18.44 -2.10 24.09
N GLU A 56 -18.39 -1.77 22.81
CA GLU A 56 -18.63 -0.43 22.27
C GLU A 56 -20.07 -0.26 21.73
N VAL A 57 -20.76 -1.39 21.49
CA VAL A 57 -22.17 -1.36 21.06
C VAL A 57 -23.04 -0.93 22.22
N ARG A 58 -23.92 0.06 21.98
CA ARG A 58 -24.86 0.56 23.00
C ARG A 58 -26.02 -0.41 23.17
N GLY A 59 -26.40 -0.68 24.42
CA GLY A 59 -27.60 -1.44 24.80
C GLY A 59 -27.30 -2.68 25.66
N GLY A 60 -28.31 -3.44 25.97
CA GLY A 60 -28.32 -4.82 26.41
C GLY A 60 -27.44 -5.25 27.59
N GLY A 61 -27.19 -4.44 28.59
CA GLY A 61 -26.43 -4.84 29.80
C GLY A 61 -27.14 -5.91 30.64
N ARG A 62 -28.43 -6.17 30.38
CA ARG A 62 -29.24 -7.16 31.12
C ARG A 62 -29.04 -8.57 30.52
N LYS A 63 -29.05 -9.59 31.38
CA LYS A 63 -29.12 -11.00 30.98
C LYS A 63 -30.47 -11.27 30.31
N ILE A 64 -30.47 -11.95 29.15
CA ILE A 64 -31.66 -12.16 28.31
C ILE A 64 -32.70 -13.01 29.05
N TYR A 65 -32.25 -14.09 29.71
CA TYR A 65 -33.09 -15.01 30.48
C TYR A 65 -32.28 -15.68 31.60
N ARG A 66 -32.97 -16.39 32.51
CA ARG A 66 -32.35 -17.13 33.62
C ARG A 66 -31.38 -18.20 33.12
N GLN A 67 -30.39 -18.56 33.96
CA GLN A 67 -29.27 -19.43 33.60
C GLN A 67 -29.66 -20.88 33.26
N LYS A 68 -30.72 -21.39 33.84
CA LYS A 68 -31.22 -22.76 33.67
C LYS A 68 -32.76 -22.79 33.61
N GLY A 69 -33.34 -23.88 33.07
CA GLY A 69 -34.78 -24.09 33.06
C GLY A 69 -35.54 -23.36 31.97
N THR A 70 -34.88 -22.94 30.87
CA THR A 70 -35.51 -22.30 29.70
C THR A 70 -35.49 -23.18 28.45
N GLY A 71 -34.74 -24.30 28.45
CA GLY A 71 -34.51 -25.09 27.26
C GLY A 71 -33.61 -24.47 26.20
N ASN A 72 -33.20 -23.21 26.38
CA ASN A 72 -32.38 -22.46 25.43
C ASN A 72 -30.89 -22.50 25.80
N ALA A 73 -30.02 -22.20 24.84
CA ALA A 73 -28.60 -22.02 25.07
C ALA A 73 -28.32 -20.89 26.09
N ARG A 74 -27.26 -21.05 26.87
CA ARG A 74 -26.89 -20.05 27.90
C ARG A 74 -26.31 -18.80 27.27
N HIS A 75 -26.96 -17.66 27.50
CA HIS A 75 -26.49 -16.35 27.03
C HIS A 75 -26.52 -15.32 28.16
N HIS A 76 -25.63 -14.33 28.07
CA HIS A 76 -25.64 -13.19 28.99
C HIS A 76 -26.53 -12.07 28.40
N GLY A 77 -26.03 -11.29 27.47
CA GLY A 77 -26.72 -10.19 26.82
C GLY A 77 -26.78 -10.34 25.31
N ASN A 78 -27.57 -9.52 24.65
CA ASN A 78 -27.80 -9.52 23.21
C ASN A 78 -26.71 -8.78 22.41
N LEU A 79 -25.67 -8.23 23.06
CA LEU A 79 -24.56 -7.54 22.37
C LEU A 79 -23.52 -8.50 21.80
N ALA A 80 -23.66 -9.80 22.04
CA ALA A 80 -22.73 -10.79 21.53
C ALA A 80 -22.86 -10.92 20.00
N PRO A 81 -21.77 -11.26 19.30
CA PRO A 81 -21.70 -11.23 17.83
C PRO A 81 -22.71 -12.12 17.10
N GLN A 82 -23.21 -13.16 17.75
CA GLN A 82 -24.23 -14.06 17.20
C GLN A 82 -25.64 -13.43 17.11
N PHE A 83 -25.87 -12.33 17.81
CA PHE A 83 -27.16 -11.64 17.79
C PHE A 83 -27.20 -10.53 16.76
N ARG A 84 -28.37 -10.25 16.20
CA ARG A 84 -28.59 -9.09 15.35
C ARG A 84 -28.25 -7.81 16.13
N HIS A 85 -27.55 -6.90 15.47
CA HIS A 85 -27.05 -5.65 16.07
C HIS A 85 -26.03 -5.85 17.21
N GLY A 86 -25.51 -7.07 17.40
CA GLY A 86 -24.37 -7.33 18.27
C GLY A 86 -23.06 -6.78 17.71
N GLY A 87 -22.00 -6.79 18.54
CA GLY A 87 -20.68 -6.29 18.13
C GLY A 87 -19.97 -7.21 17.15
N VAL A 88 -19.02 -6.65 16.42
CA VAL A 88 -18.14 -7.42 15.52
C VAL A 88 -16.96 -7.97 16.32
N VAL A 89 -16.59 -9.26 16.11
CA VAL A 89 -15.51 -9.92 16.89
C VAL A 89 -14.15 -9.32 16.52
N PHE A 90 -13.77 -9.41 15.25
CA PHE A 90 -12.53 -8.86 14.71
C PHE A 90 -12.86 -7.57 13.94
N ALA A 91 -13.35 -6.58 14.68
CA ALA A 91 -13.71 -5.29 14.11
C ALA A 91 -12.47 -4.59 13.53
N PRO A 92 -12.56 -3.99 12.33
CA PRO A 92 -11.50 -3.12 11.86
C PRO A 92 -11.37 -1.93 12.83
N ARG A 93 -10.14 -1.55 13.13
CA ARG A 93 -9.81 -0.39 13.96
C ARG A 93 -8.99 0.61 13.17
N PRO A 94 -9.12 1.91 13.46
CA PRO A 94 -8.25 2.91 12.85
C PRO A 94 -6.78 2.56 13.07
N ARG A 95 -6.00 2.64 11.99
CA ARG A 95 -4.56 2.37 12.03
C ARG A 95 -3.82 3.08 10.91
N ASP A 96 -2.55 3.35 11.13
CA ASP A 96 -1.65 3.81 10.10
C ASP A 96 -1.16 2.64 9.24
N TYR A 97 -1.17 2.85 7.93
CA TYR A 97 -0.68 1.86 6.95
C TYR A 97 0.74 2.16 6.48
N VAL A 98 1.44 3.09 7.13
CA VAL A 98 2.78 3.51 6.75
C VAL A 98 3.76 2.34 6.83
N ILE A 99 4.45 2.09 5.72
CA ILE A 99 5.56 1.13 5.63
C ILE A 99 6.86 1.93 5.65
N ALA A 100 7.63 1.81 6.72
CA ALA A 100 8.92 2.49 6.84
C ALA A 100 9.95 1.88 5.87
N VAL A 101 10.50 2.71 4.97
CA VAL A 101 11.56 2.30 4.04
C VAL A 101 12.80 3.16 4.29
N PRO A 102 13.99 2.57 4.51
CA PRO A 102 15.24 3.29 4.71
C PRO A 102 15.57 4.23 3.55
N LYS A 103 16.14 5.41 3.84
CA LYS A 103 16.51 6.41 2.82
C LYS A 103 17.44 5.85 1.73
N LYS A 104 18.36 4.95 2.09
CA LYS A 104 19.28 4.29 1.14
C LYS A 104 18.51 3.44 0.11
N VAL A 105 17.50 2.68 0.57
CA VAL A 105 16.66 1.85 -0.31
C VAL A 105 15.80 2.72 -1.23
N ARG A 106 15.23 3.82 -0.74
CA ARG A 106 14.48 4.78 -1.59
C ARG A 106 15.36 5.36 -2.70
N ARG A 107 16.60 5.75 -2.37
CA ARG A 107 17.56 6.28 -3.36
C ARG A 107 17.94 5.22 -4.40
N LEU A 108 18.17 3.96 -3.95
CA LEU A 108 18.44 2.84 -4.86
C LEU A 108 17.27 2.61 -5.81
N ALA A 109 16.04 2.56 -5.30
CA ALA A 109 14.84 2.38 -6.10
C ALA A 109 14.66 3.50 -7.15
N PHE A 110 14.92 4.75 -6.76
CA PHE A 110 14.83 5.90 -7.66
C PHE A 110 15.87 5.82 -8.79
N LYS A 111 17.13 5.52 -8.46
CA LYS A 111 18.18 5.29 -9.47
C LYS A 111 17.82 4.14 -10.41
N SER A 112 17.32 3.02 -9.86
CA SER A 112 16.88 1.87 -10.64
C SER A 112 15.73 2.22 -11.61
N ALA A 113 14.79 3.06 -11.20
CA ALA A 113 13.70 3.52 -12.05
C ALA A 113 14.23 4.38 -13.21
N LEU A 114 15.15 5.30 -12.96
CA LEU A 114 15.77 6.13 -14.01
C LEU A 114 16.59 5.29 -15.00
N ALA A 115 17.35 4.32 -14.51
CA ALA A 115 18.11 3.40 -15.36
C ALA A 115 17.21 2.50 -16.21
N SER A 116 16.09 2.02 -15.64
CA SER A 116 15.09 1.21 -16.35
C SER A 116 14.40 2.01 -17.48
N ASN A 117 13.96 3.24 -17.20
CA ASN A 117 13.34 4.09 -18.21
C ASN A 117 14.28 4.35 -19.38
N ARG A 118 15.54 4.69 -19.10
CA ARG A 118 16.53 4.86 -20.17
C ARG A 118 16.68 3.61 -21.04
N ALA A 119 16.67 2.43 -20.43
CA ALA A 119 16.79 1.17 -21.17
C ALA A 119 15.58 0.87 -22.06
N SER A 120 14.35 1.25 -21.65
CA SER A 120 13.14 1.11 -22.45
C SER A 120 13.14 2.03 -23.68
N TYR A 121 13.43 3.33 -23.50
CA TYR A 121 13.55 4.28 -24.62
C TYR A 121 14.59 3.86 -25.65
N ARG A 122 15.71 3.29 -25.22
CA ARG A 122 16.73 2.78 -26.14
C ARG A 122 16.25 1.59 -26.97
N LYS A 123 15.41 0.72 -26.40
CA LYS A 123 14.82 -0.42 -27.14
C LYS A 123 13.80 0.05 -28.18
N GLU A 124 12.95 1.01 -27.82
CA GLU A 124 11.95 1.57 -28.74
C GLU A 124 12.61 2.29 -29.93
N ALA A 125 13.65 3.08 -29.68
CA ALA A 125 14.42 3.75 -30.72
C ALA A 125 15.19 2.79 -31.66
N ALA A 126 15.54 1.59 -31.18
CA ALA A 126 16.22 0.58 -31.98
C ALA A 126 15.25 -0.26 -32.84
N ASN A 127 13.94 -0.21 -32.57
CA ASN A 127 12.90 -0.94 -33.28
C ASN A 127 12.15 -0.07 -34.33
N GLN A 128 12.51 1.20 -34.48
CA GLN A 128 12.05 2.14 -35.51
C GLN A 128 13.08 2.25 -36.63
#